data_81ecc63003f54e8af65987a4dc1d8608
#
_entry.id   81ecc63003f54e8af65987a4dc1d8608
#
_cell.length_a   1.000
_cell.length_b   1.000
_cell.length_c   1.000
_cell.angle_alpha   90.00
_cell.angle_beta   90.00
_cell.angle_gamma   90.00
#
_symmetry.space_group_name_H-M   'P 1'
#
loop_
_entity.id
_entity.type
_entity.pdbx_description
1 polymer ?
#
loop_
_entity_poly.entity_id
_entity_poly.type
_entity_poly.pdbx_seq_one_letter_code
_entity_poly.pdbx_strand_id
1 'polypeptide(L)'
;MITFKPTRNIDLIEAVGNHPDIIAGSNNGDGYDYKPECRYFEVNVHGQFGGIVYYQEIQPLTFDCHAMYLPEIRGFSKKIGLAFWRYILTNTTVQCVTSFAARKFRHGQMYCAMIGLNRVGTIKKYFKGVDDVTFYSATREELIDFLNHGR
;
A
#
# COMPACT_ATOMS: atom_id res chain seq x y z
N MET A 1 3.38 16.97 -9.02
CA MET A 1 4.45 16.39 -8.20
C MET A 1 3.84 15.58 -7.06
N ILE A 2 4.39 14.43 -6.80
CA ILE A 2 3.96 13.55 -5.71
C ILE A 2 5.06 13.53 -4.65
N THR A 3 4.70 13.80 -3.41
CA THR A 3 5.64 13.81 -2.29
C THR A 3 5.15 12.95 -1.13
N PHE A 4 6.08 12.44 -0.35
CA PHE A 4 5.82 11.62 0.83
C PHE A 4 6.45 12.28 2.04
N LYS A 5 5.66 12.42 3.10
CA LYS A 5 6.13 13.01 4.36
C LYS A 5 5.91 12.00 5.48
N PRO A 6 6.98 11.55 6.17
CA PRO A 6 6.82 10.68 7.34
C PRO A 6 5.90 11.33 8.36
N THR A 7 5.00 10.56 8.93
CA THR A 7 4.04 11.08 9.89
C THR A 7 3.77 10.10 11.01
N ARG A 8 3.53 10.65 12.20
CA ARG A 8 3.02 9.93 13.37
C ARG A 8 1.74 10.58 13.90
N ASN A 9 1.06 11.32 13.05
CA ASN A 9 -0.20 11.96 13.40
C ASN A 9 -1.30 10.90 13.45
N ILE A 10 -1.52 10.34 14.64
CA ILE A 10 -2.48 9.25 14.85
C ILE A 10 -3.88 9.65 14.42
N ASP A 11 -4.31 10.85 14.77
CA ASP A 11 -5.66 11.32 14.42
C ASP A 11 -5.86 11.39 12.91
N LEU A 12 -4.85 11.88 12.18
CA LEU A 12 -4.89 11.95 10.73
C LEU A 12 -4.93 10.55 10.10
N ILE A 13 -4.05 9.67 10.57
CA ILE A 13 -3.96 8.29 10.05
C ILE A 13 -5.29 7.57 10.27
N GLU A 14 -5.87 7.67 11.46
CA GLU A 14 -7.14 7.03 11.76
C GLU A 14 -8.30 7.69 11.04
N ALA A 15 -8.26 8.99 10.84
CA ALA A 15 -9.28 9.68 10.06
C ALA A 15 -9.31 9.21 8.60
N VAL A 16 -8.14 9.01 7.99
CA VAL A 16 -8.05 8.47 6.63
C VAL A 16 -8.51 7.01 6.61
N GLY A 17 -7.98 6.18 7.51
CA GLY A 17 -8.31 4.75 7.55
C GLY A 17 -9.77 4.46 7.84
N ASN A 18 -10.45 5.36 8.53
CA ASN A 18 -11.87 5.24 8.87
C ASN A 18 -12.79 6.04 7.92
N HIS A 19 -12.23 6.64 6.88
CA HIS A 19 -13.04 7.27 5.84
C HIS A 19 -13.96 6.22 5.21
N PRO A 20 -15.26 6.52 4.98
CA PRO A 20 -16.21 5.54 4.44
C PRO A 20 -15.75 4.80 3.20
N ASP A 21 -15.09 5.51 2.27
CA ASP A 21 -14.61 4.91 1.02
C ASP A 21 -13.39 3.99 1.24
N ILE A 22 -12.58 4.26 2.26
CA ILE A 22 -11.46 3.39 2.63
C ILE A 22 -11.97 2.11 3.28
N ILE A 23 -12.87 2.23 4.24
CA ILE A 23 -13.49 1.08 4.92
C ILE A 23 -14.17 0.16 3.92
N ALA A 24 -14.96 0.73 3.01
CA ALA A 24 -15.70 -0.04 2.02
C ALA A 24 -14.80 -0.82 1.07
N GLY A 25 -13.61 -0.30 0.78
CA GLY A 25 -12.71 -0.86 -0.23
C GLY A 25 -11.58 -1.73 0.30
N SER A 26 -11.33 -1.78 1.61
CA SER A 26 -10.10 -2.41 2.09
C SER A 26 -10.22 -3.19 3.39
N ASN A 27 -11.11 -2.83 4.28
CA ASN A 27 -11.08 -3.37 5.63
C ASN A 27 -12.34 -4.15 6.03
N ASN A 28 -13.05 -4.66 5.05
CA ASN A 28 -14.26 -5.48 5.26
C ASN A 28 -15.33 -4.80 6.13
N GLY A 29 -15.41 -3.48 6.05
CA GLY A 29 -16.34 -2.69 6.85
C GLY A 29 -15.87 -2.36 8.25
N ASP A 30 -14.69 -2.82 8.65
CA ASP A 30 -14.13 -2.54 9.96
C ASP A 30 -13.32 -1.24 9.97
N GLY A 31 -13.23 -0.62 11.14
CA GLY A 31 -12.41 0.55 11.36
C GLY A 31 -10.91 0.25 11.27
N TYR A 32 -10.12 1.31 11.14
CA TYR A 32 -8.67 1.24 11.14
C TYR A 32 -8.12 1.82 12.43
N ASP A 33 -7.23 1.07 13.08
CA ASP A 33 -6.49 1.52 14.27
C ASP A 33 -5.02 1.74 13.91
N TYR A 34 -4.45 2.84 14.40
CA TYR A 34 -3.02 3.12 14.24
C TYR A 34 -2.18 1.98 14.82
N LYS A 35 -1.15 1.58 14.07
CA LYS A 35 -0.22 0.52 14.46
C LYS A 35 1.18 1.12 14.69
N PRO A 36 1.68 1.11 15.92
CA PRO A 36 3.00 1.69 16.23
C PRO A 36 4.16 1.04 15.47
N GLU A 37 4.02 -0.23 15.10
CA GLU A 37 5.02 -0.99 14.34
C GLU A 37 5.11 -0.59 12.88
N CYS A 38 4.13 0.13 12.36
CA CYS A 38 4.10 0.59 10.98
C CYS A 38 4.77 1.95 10.82
N ARG A 39 5.31 2.20 9.63
CA ARG A 39 5.81 3.50 9.22
C ARG A 39 4.85 4.11 8.22
N TYR A 40 4.34 5.28 8.58
CA TYR A 40 3.30 5.98 7.81
C TYR A 40 3.87 7.19 7.10
N PHE A 41 3.34 7.47 5.93
CA PHE A 41 3.70 8.63 5.11
C PHE A 41 2.45 9.32 4.60
N GLU A 42 2.40 10.64 4.77
CA GLU A 42 1.38 11.46 4.14
C GLU A 42 1.69 11.57 2.64
N VAL A 43 0.68 11.34 1.81
CA VAL A 43 0.79 11.48 0.37
C VAL A 43 0.23 12.84 -0.03
N ASN A 44 1.06 13.62 -0.73
CA ASN A 44 0.62 14.89 -1.31
C ASN A 44 0.78 14.83 -2.82
N VAL A 45 -0.26 15.21 -3.54
CA VAL A 45 -0.28 15.30 -4.99
C VAL A 45 -0.48 16.76 -5.35
N HIS A 46 0.48 17.35 -6.05
CA HIS A 46 0.46 18.79 -6.38
C HIS A 46 0.24 19.69 -5.16
N GLY A 47 0.85 19.32 -4.02
CA GLY A 47 0.75 20.10 -2.79
C GLY A 47 -0.52 19.84 -1.96
N GLN A 48 -1.40 18.98 -2.43
CA GLN A 48 -2.66 18.67 -1.74
C GLN A 48 -2.58 17.29 -1.09
N PHE A 49 -2.94 17.21 0.20
CA PHE A 49 -3.02 15.96 0.92
C PHE A 49 -4.07 15.05 0.28
N GLY A 50 -3.75 13.78 0.07
CA GLY A 50 -4.66 12.86 -0.58
C GLY A 50 -4.71 11.46 0.01
N GLY A 51 -3.89 11.15 1.00
CA GLY A 51 -3.93 9.83 1.60
C GLY A 51 -2.70 9.46 2.40
N ILE A 52 -2.63 8.19 2.74
CA ILE A 52 -1.57 7.59 3.55
C ILE A 52 -1.06 6.35 2.83
N VAL A 53 0.26 6.21 2.75
CA VAL A 53 0.91 4.95 2.42
C VAL A 53 1.71 4.51 3.64
N TYR A 54 1.83 3.20 3.84
CA TYR A 54 2.56 2.71 5.00
C TYR A 54 3.13 1.33 4.76
N TYR A 55 4.12 0.97 5.57
CA TYR A 55 4.66 -0.38 5.57
C TYR A 55 5.02 -0.83 6.98
N GLN A 56 5.05 -2.13 7.16
CA GLN A 56 5.58 -2.80 8.34
C GLN A 56 6.75 -3.68 7.92
N GLU A 57 7.87 -3.56 8.60
CA GLU A 57 8.99 -4.49 8.39
C GLU A 57 8.68 -5.80 9.10
N ILE A 58 8.13 -6.76 8.37
CA ILE A 58 7.66 -8.04 8.92
C ILE A 58 8.79 -9.06 9.11
N GLN A 59 9.86 -8.91 8.37
CA GLN A 59 11.13 -9.63 8.49
C GLN A 59 12.22 -8.63 8.17
N PRO A 60 13.49 -8.86 8.60
CA PRO A 60 14.56 -7.96 8.20
C PRO A 60 14.59 -7.74 6.69
N LEU A 61 14.51 -6.48 6.28
CA LEU A 61 14.54 -6.04 4.88
C LEU A 61 13.35 -6.50 4.02
N THR A 62 12.26 -6.96 4.66
CA THR A 62 10.99 -7.27 4.00
C THR A 62 9.89 -6.36 4.51
N PHE A 63 9.35 -5.51 3.63
CA PHE A 63 8.31 -4.54 3.96
C PHE A 63 6.96 -4.99 3.41
N ASP A 64 5.99 -5.14 4.31
CA ASP A 64 4.61 -5.34 3.92
C ASP A 64 3.94 -3.98 3.74
N CYS A 65 3.56 -3.65 2.51
CA CYS A 65 3.18 -2.30 2.10
C CYS A 65 1.69 -2.20 1.80
N HIS A 66 1.09 -1.09 2.22
CA HIS A 66 -0.32 -0.80 2.01
C HIS A 66 -0.54 0.67 1.70
N ALA A 67 -1.69 0.97 1.09
CA ALA A 67 -2.07 2.33 0.72
C ALA A 67 -3.54 2.60 1.04
N MET A 68 -3.81 3.82 1.46
CA MET A 68 -5.15 4.33 1.73
C MET A 68 -5.30 5.66 0.97
N TYR A 69 -5.88 5.60 -0.23
CA TYR A 69 -6.06 6.79 -1.08
C TYR A 69 -7.48 7.31 -0.98
N LEU A 70 -7.60 8.58 -0.63
CA LEU A 70 -8.88 9.27 -0.66
C LEU A 70 -9.37 9.39 -2.11
N PRO A 71 -10.70 9.48 -2.33
CA PRO A 71 -11.25 9.48 -3.69
C PRO A 71 -10.63 10.50 -4.64
N GLU A 72 -10.24 11.68 -4.12
CA GLU A 72 -9.73 12.78 -4.91
C GLU A 72 -8.43 12.45 -5.65
N ILE A 73 -7.62 11.53 -5.11
CA ILE A 73 -6.32 11.18 -5.71
C ILE A 73 -6.28 9.81 -6.36
N ARG A 74 -7.40 9.08 -6.41
CA ARG A 74 -7.41 7.71 -6.96
C ARG A 74 -7.02 7.63 -8.42
N GLY A 75 -7.25 8.70 -9.19
CA GLY A 75 -6.78 8.79 -10.56
C GLY A 75 -5.26 8.78 -10.70
N PHE A 76 -4.54 9.07 -9.63
CA PHE A 76 -3.07 9.06 -9.59
C PHE A 76 -2.50 7.81 -8.91
N SER A 77 -3.32 6.83 -8.55
CA SER A 77 -2.91 5.70 -7.71
C SER A 77 -1.69 4.96 -8.25
N LYS A 78 -1.65 4.67 -9.55
CA LYS A 78 -0.48 4.02 -10.16
C LYS A 78 0.77 4.87 -10.03
N LYS A 79 0.67 6.17 -10.34
CA LYS A 79 1.80 7.10 -10.26
C LYS A 79 2.31 7.21 -8.83
N ILE A 80 1.39 7.25 -7.85
CA ILE A 80 1.75 7.30 -6.44
C ILE A 80 2.48 6.03 -6.02
N GLY A 81 1.98 4.86 -6.40
CA GLY A 81 2.61 3.59 -6.07
C GLY A 81 4.02 3.48 -6.62
N LEU A 82 4.22 3.86 -7.90
CA LEU A 82 5.55 3.85 -8.51
C LEU A 82 6.48 4.88 -7.85
N ALA A 83 5.97 6.05 -7.51
CA ALA A 83 6.75 7.06 -6.79
C ALA A 83 7.14 6.57 -5.39
N PHE A 84 6.25 5.83 -4.72
CA PHE A 84 6.56 5.26 -3.41
C PHE A 84 7.65 4.19 -3.50
N TRP A 85 7.63 3.35 -4.53
CA TRP A 85 8.75 2.41 -4.75
C TRP A 85 10.07 3.14 -4.91
N ARG A 86 10.12 4.21 -5.71
CA ARG A 86 11.33 5.02 -5.85
C ARG A 86 11.77 5.59 -4.52
N TYR A 87 10.83 6.07 -3.73
CA TYR A 87 11.12 6.65 -2.42
C TYR A 87 11.74 5.63 -1.46
N ILE A 88 11.14 4.45 -1.29
CA ILE A 88 11.67 3.44 -0.36
C ILE A 88 12.96 2.79 -0.87
N LEU A 89 13.09 2.59 -2.18
CA LEU A 89 14.33 2.06 -2.76
C LEU A 89 15.51 3.03 -2.58
N THR A 90 15.24 4.33 -2.60
CA THR A 90 16.26 5.36 -2.41
C THR A 90 16.62 5.54 -0.93
N ASN A 91 15.65 5.47 -0.04
CA ASN A 91 15.81 5.84 1.37
C ASN A 91 16.00 4.65 2.31
N THR A 92 15.86 3.43 1.82
CA THR A 92 16.02 2.21 2.62
C THR A 92 16.83 1.16 1.88
N THR A 93 17.17 0.08 2.58
CA THR A 93 17.84 -1.08 1.98
C THR A 93 16.89 -2.25 1.78
N VAL A 94 15.59 -1.99 1.64
CA VAL A 94 14.56 -3.01 1.43
C VAL A 94 14.94 -3.97 0.31
N GLN A 95 14.75 -5.27 0.52
CA GLN A 95 15.08 -6.31 -0.44
C GLN A 95 13.84 -7.04 -1.00
N CYS A 96 12.74 -7.01 -0.25
CA CYS A 96 11.50 -7.63 -0.67
C CYS A 96 10.32 -6.78 -0.18
N VAL A 97 9.35 -6.56 -1.04
CA VAL A 97 8.08 -5.96 -0.64
C VAL A 97 6.96 -6.98 -0.83
N THR A 98 6.02 -6.97 0.10
CA THR A 98 4.82 -7.78 0.03
C THR A 98 3.60 -6.89 0.13
N SER A 99 2.48 -7.38 -0.34
CA SER A 99 1.18 -6.79 -0.09
C SER A 99 0.13 -7.88 -0.23
N PHE A 100 -1.09 -7.60 0.20
CA PHE A 100 -2.20 -8.51 0.02
C PHE A 100 -3.49 -7.74 -0.18
N ALA A 101 -4.47 -8.40 -0.80
CA ALA A 101 -5.80 -7.86 -0.95
C ALA A 101 -6.81 -9.00 -0.79
N ALA A 102 -7.90 -8.75 -0.07
CA ALA A 102 -9.00 -9.69 -0.02
C ALA A 102 -9.51 -9.90 -1.45
N ARG A 103 -9.77 -11.15 -1.82
CA ARG A 103 -10.11 -11.51 -3.19
C ARG A 103 -11.35 -10.79 -3.71
N LYS A 104 -12.28 -10.45 -2.83
CA LYS A 104 -13.47 -9.68 -3.18
C LYS A 104 -13.17 -8.22 -3.55
N PHE A 105 -12.01 -7.68 -3.15
CA PHE A 105 -11.60 -6.32 -3.48
C PHE A 105 -10.76 -6.31 -4.76
N ARG A 106 -11.45 -6.33 -5.90
CA ARG A 106 -10.79 -6.40 -7.22
C ARG A 106 -9.88 -5.21 -7.48
N HIS A 107 -10.25 -4.01 -7.02
CA HIS A 107 -9.42 -2.82 -7.19
C HIS A 107 -8.07 -2.96 -6.49
N GLY A 108 -8.04 -3.54 -5.29
CA GLY A 108 -6.79 -3.78 -4.57
C GLY A 108 -5.87 -4.75 -5.32
N GLN A 109 -6.44 -5.81 -5.88
CA GLN A 109 -5.68 -6.78 -6.66
C GLN A 109 -5.13 -6.14 -7.96
N MET A 110 -5.96 -5.39 -8.66
CA MET A 110 -5.54 -4.67 -9.87
C MET A 110 -4.44 -3.67 -9.56
N TYR A 111 -4.56 -2.95 -8.45
CA TYR A 111 -3.57 -1.99 -8.02
C TYR A 111 -2.20 -2.66 -7.79
N CYS A 112 -2.16 -3.76 -7.05
CA CYS A 112 -0.92 -4.51 -6.83
C CYS A 112 -0.24 -4.90 -8.15
N ALA A 113 -1.01 -5.39 -9.12
CA ALA A 113 -0.47 -5.74 -10.42
C ALA A 113 0.04 -4.52 -11.19
N MET A 114 -0.71 -3.41 -11.14
CA MET A 114 -0.34 -2.17 -11.86
C MET A 114 0.97 -1.56 -11.38
N ILE A 115 1.33 -1.75 -10.13
CA ILE A 115 2.55 -1.19 -9.56
C ILE A 115 3.72 -2.17 -9.54
N GLY A 116 3.59 -3.30 -10.23
CA GLY A 116 4.71 -4.21 -10.46
C GLY A 116 4.86 -5.33 -9.45
N LEU A 117 3.86 -5.57 -8.59
CA LEU A 117 3.89 -6.71 -7.70
C LEU A 117 3.42 -7.98 -8.42
N ASN A 118 4.11 -9.08 -8.17
CA ASN A 118 3.80 -10.37 -8.74
C ASN A 118 2.88 -11.14 -7.83
N ARG A 119 1.85 -11.77 -8.41
CA ARG A 119 0.95 -12.62 -7.65
C ARG A 119 1.68 -13.86 -7.16
N VAL A 120 1.61 -14.11 -5.85
CA VAL A 120 2.20 -15.30 -5.22
C VAL A 120 1.17 -16.42 -5.13
N GLY A 121 -0.01 -16.14 -4.65
CA GLY A 121 -1.06 -17.12 -4.49
C GLY A 121 -2.21 -16.61 -3.62
N THR A 122 -3.18 -17.50 -3.39
CA THR A 122 -4.37 -17.18 -2.59
C THR A 122 -4.46 -18.14 -1.41
N ILE A 123 -4.71 -17.59 -0.22
CA ILE A 123 -4.99 -18.36 0.98
C ILE A 123 -6.48 -18.23 1.29
N LYS A 124 -7.18 -19.36 1.36
CA LYS A 124 -8.62 -19.38 1.63
C LYS A 124 -8.91 -19.01 3.07
N LYS A 125 -9.95 -18.22 3.27
CA LYS A 125 -10.45 -17.80 4.59
C LYS A 125 -9.39 -17.16 5.49
N TYR A 126 -8.36 -16.57 4.89
CA TYR A 126 -7.26 -15.96 5.63
C TYR A 126 -7.70 -14.71 6.39
N PHE A 127 -8.54 -13.88 5.76
CA PHE A 127 -8.98 -12.61 6.36
C PHE A 127 -10.17 -12.85 7.26
N LYS A 128 -9.91 -12.81 8.57
CA LYS A 128 -10.91 -12.96 9.63
C LYS A 128 -11.71 -14.28 9.55
N GLY A 129 -11.11 -15.31 8.95
CA GLY A 129 -11.76 -16.61 8.80
C GLY A 129 -12.87 -16.65 7.77
N VAL A 130 -13.05 -15.60 6.96
CA VAL A 130 -14.18 -15.44 6.04
C VAL A 130 -13.70 -15.30 4.59
N ASP A 131 -12.82 -14.35 4.34
CA ASP A 131 -12.45 -13.97 2.98
C ASP A 131 -11.13 -14.59 2.55
N ASP A 132 -11.08 -15.03 1.28
CA ASP A 132 -9.84 -15.44 0.64
C ASP A 132 -8.98 -14.20 0.39
N VAL A 133 -7.66 -14.36 0.54
CA VAL A 133 -6.71 -13.27 0.34
C VAL A 133 -5.68 -13.67 -0.69
N THR A 134 -5.45 -12.79 -1.65
CA THR A 134 -4.38 -12.93 -2.64
C THR A 134 -3.16 -12.15 -2.19
N PHE A 135 -2.01 -12.82 -2.18
CA PHE A 135 -0.72 -12.26 -1.80
C PHE A 135 0.11 -11.91 -3.01
N TYR A 136 0.87 -10.83 -2.88
CA TYR A 136 1.74 -10.28 -3.91
C TYR A 136 3.11 -9.99 -3.33
N SER A 137 4.14 -10.08 -4.16
CA SER A 137 5.49 -9.71 -3.75
C SER A 137 6.33 -9.25 -4.94
N ALA A 138 7.41 -8.55 -4.62
CA ALA A 138 8.48 -8.25 -5.57
C ALA A 138 9.79 -8.08 -4.82
N THR A 139 10.89 -8.52 -5.43
CA THR A 139 12.23 -8.23 -4.91
C THR A 139 12.64 -6.82 -5.29
N ARG A 140 13.70 -6.32 -4.63
CA ARG A 140 14.29 -5.04 -4.99
C ARG A 140 14.63 -4.97 -6.48
N GLU A 141 15.25 -6.00 -7.01
CA GLU A 141 15.65 -6.07 -8.41
C GLU A 141 14.46 -6.05 -9.34
N GLU A 142 13.40 -6.78 -9.00
CA GLU A 142 12.16 -6.79 -9.78
C GLU A 142 11.49 -5.42 -9.81
N LEU A 143 11.48 -4.70 -8.68
CA LEU A 143 10.93 -3.35 -8.63
C LEU A 143 11.75 -2.37 -9.46
N ILE A 144 13.08 -2.45 -9.38
CA ILE A 144 13.97 -1.62 -10.19
C ILE A 144 13.72 -1.89 -11.67
N ASP A 145 13.62 -3.15 -12.06
CA ASP A 145 13.33 -3.52 -13.45
C ASP A 145 11.97 -2.96 -13.91
N PHE A 146 10.95 -3.11 -13.08
CA PHE A 146 9.62 -2.60 -13.38
C PHE A 146 9.62 -1.08 -13.56
N LEU A 147 10.30 -0.35 -12.66
CA LEU A 147 10.39 1.10 -12.74
C LEU A 147 11.12 1.57 -14.01
N ASN A 148 12.12 0.80 -14.45
CA ASN A 148 12.91 1.15 -15.63
C ASN A 148 12.24 0.72 -16.94
N HIS A 149 11.48 -0.36 -16.95
CA HIS A 149 10.97 -1.00 -18.17
C HIS A 149 9.47 -1.21 -18.21
N GLY A 150 8.75 -0.90 -17.13
CA GLY A 150 7.29 -1.04 -17.07
C GLY A 150 6.81 -2.49 -16.93
N ARG A 151 7.63 -3.36 -16.34
CA ARG A 151 7.27 -4.78 -16.21
C ARG A 151 7.90 -5.45 -15.00
#